data_46319a7421b91cdcbecda44ed185c90c
#
_entry.id   46319a7421b91cdcbecda44ed185c90c
#
_cell.length_a   1.000
_cell.length_b   1.000
_cell.length_c   1.000
_cell.angle_alpha   90.00
_cell.angle_beta   90.00
_cell.angle_gamma   90.00
#
_symmetry.space_group_name_H-M   'P 1'
#
loop_
_entity.id
_entity.type
_entity.pdbx_description
1 polymer ?
#
loop_
_entity_poly.entity_id
_entity_poly.type
_entity_poly.pdbx_seq_one_letter_code
_entity_poly.pdbx_strand_id
1 'polypeptide(L)'
;MECLIPDNSGIPRGKILPTKKFLSSFESGGLRLPLHLFKLAVSRSVSYSIDDQLLNPTDGDFILKPDFNTLRVVPWYEEPTAQIICDAVDSKENEIEVYSRGILKRVINLFNDIGLEPIIAPEIEFYLVKKNNDPDYPLETPS
;
A
#
# COMPACT_ATOMS: atom_id res chain seq x y z
N MET A 1 -5.78 10.71 9.49
CA MET A 1 -4.94 9.49 9.37
C MET A 1 -5.09 8.90 7.99
N GLU A 2 -4.00 8.67 7.31
CA GLU A 2 -3.92 7.88 6.08
C GLU A 2 -3.36 6.49 6.41
N CYS A 3 -4.17 5.47 6.17
CA CYS A 3 -3.77 4.07 6.34
C CYS A 3 -3.52 3.50 4.95
N LEU A 4 -2.26 3.30 4.59
CA LEU A 4 -1.84 2.94 3.24
C LEU A 4 -1.34 1.50 3.16
N ILE A 5 -1.62 0.85 2.05
CA ILE A 5 -1.03 -0.42 1.66
C ILE A 5 -0.64 -0.35 0.18
N PRO A 6 0.62 -0.64 -0.18
CA PRO A 6 1.01 -0.68 -1.59
C PRO A 6 0.35 -1.88 -2.27
N ASP A 7 -0.27 -1.65 -3.43
CA ASP A 7 -0.71 -2.72 -4.29
C ASP A 7 0.46 -3.34 -5.09
N ASN A 8 0.17 -4.32 -5.93
CA ASN A 8 1.21 -5.00 -6.71
C ASN A 8 1.78 -4.15 -7.87
N SER A 9 1.17 -3.00 -8.14
CA SER A 9 1.69 -1.97 -9.06
C SER A 9 2.42 -0.83 -8.35
N GLY A 10 2.63 -0.93 -7.03
CA GLY A 10 3.28 0.10 -6.20
C GLY A 10 2.39 1.29 -5.87
N ILE A 11 1.10 1.24 -6.21
CA ILE A 11 0.18 2.33 -5.91
C ILE A 11 -0.25 2.27 -4.43
N PRO A 12 -0.11 3.36 -3.65
CA PRO A 12 -0.58 3.40 -2.27
C PRO A 12 -2.10 3.43 -2.23
N ARG A 13 -2.71 2.28 -1.96
CA ARG A 13 -4.14 2.15 -1.69
C ARG A 13 -4.40 2.31 -0.21
N GLY A 14 -5.65 2.57 0.17
CA GLY A 14 -5.94 2.65 1.59
C GLY A 14 -7.20 3.42 1.94
N LYS A 15 -7.23 3.89 3.18
CA LYS A 15 -8.34 4.70 3.71
C LYS A 15 -7.80 5.94 4.40
N ILE A 16 -8.46 7.07 4.16
CA ILE A 16 -8.25 8.31 4.91
C ILE A 16 -9.43 8.48 5.85
N LEU A 17 -9.17 8.68 7.12
CA LEU A 17 -10.20 8.77 8.14
C LEU A 17 -9.76 9.65 9.32
N PRO A 18 -10.72 10.21 10.09
CA PRO A 18 -10.41 10.93 11.32
C PRO A 18 -9.66 10.04 12.32
N THR A 19 -8.73 10.62 13.10
CA THR A 19 -7.90 9.88 14.06
C THR A 19 -8.73 9.07 15.06
N LYS A 20 -9.84 9.64 15.56
CA LYS A 20 -10.75 8.91 16.46
C LYS A 20 -11.33 7.65 15.81
N LYS A 21 -11.68 7.74 14.53
CA LYS A 21 -12.21 6.59 13.78
C LYS A 21 -11.13 5.53 13.56
N PHE A 22 -9.89 5.95 13.29
CA PHE A 22 -8.76 5.03 13.20
C PHE A 22 -8.56 4.28 14.52
N LEU A 23 -8.48 4.99 15.65
CA LEU A 23 -8.30 4.36 16.96
C LEU A 23 -9.43 3.40 17.31
N SER A 24 -10.70 3.79 17.09
CA SER A 24 -11.85 2.92 17.37
C SER A 24 -11.95 1.71 16.43
N SER A 25 -11.26 1.73 15.29
CA SER A 25 -11.26 0.58 14.38
C SER A 25 -10.61 -0.66 14.97
N PHE A 26 -9.66 -0.51 15.88
CA PHE A 26 -9.02 -1.65 16.56
C PHE A 26 -10.03 -2.43 17.42
N GLU A 27 -10.99 -1.75 18.05
CA GLU A 27 -12.04 -2.36 18.85
C GLU A 27 -13.11 -3.04 18.00
N SER A 28 -13.24 -2.62 16.74
CA SER A 28 -14.28 -3.09 15.80
C SER A 28 -13.77 -4.10 14.75
N GLY A 29 -12.63 -4.77 15.01
CA GLY A 29 -12.07 -5.79 14.13
C GLY A 29 -11.23 -5.27 12.97
N GLY A 30 -10.72 -4.05 13.06
CA GLY A 30 -9.78 -3.44 12.13
C GLY A 30 -10.43 -2.80 10.90
N LEU A 31 -9.62 -2.08 10.14
CA LEU A 31 -10.01 -1.51 8.86
C LEU A 31 -9.92 -2.60 7.78
N ARG A 32 -10.93 -2.69 6.92
CA ARG A 32 -10.99 -3.73 5.89
C ARG A 32 -10.95 -3.14 4.50
N LEU A 33 -10.29 -3.87 3.58
CA LEU A 33 -10.28 -3.62 2.14
C LEU A 33 -10.50 -4.94 1.39
N PRO A 34 -11.13 -4.88 0.22
CA PRO A 34 -11.41 -6.08 -0.57
C PRO A 34 -10.13 -6.69 -1.12
N LEU A 35 -9.99 -8.01 -1.05
CA LEU A 35 -8.79 -8.73 -1.47
C LEU A 35 -8.45 -8.53 -2.95
N HIS A 36 -9.45 -8.33 -3.80
CA HIS A 36 -9.25 -8.06 -5.24
C HIS A 36 -8.52 -6.72 -5.51
N LEU A 37 -8.31 -5.88 -4.50
CA LEU A 37 -7.48 -4.68 -4.61
C LEU A 37 -6.08 -5.00 -5.16
N PHE A 38 -5.53 -6.15 -4.85
CA PHE A 38 -4.21 -6.58 -5.33
C PHE A 38 -4.20 -7.03 -6.81
N LYS A 39 -5.38 -7.15 -7.45
CA LYS A 39 -5.53 -7.35 -8.91
C LYS A 39 -5.62 -6.05 -9.70
N LEU A 40 -5.75 -4.89 -9.04
CA LEU A 40 -5.93 -3.63 -9.74
C LEU A 40 -4.67 -3.22 -10.50
N ALA A 41 -4.86 -2.83 -11.77
CA ALA A 41 -3.84 -2.15 -12.54
C ALA A 41 -3.72 -0.67 -12.14
N VAL A 42 -2.69 0.00 -12.64
CA VAL A 42 -2.45 1.44 -12.41
C VAL A 42 -3.68 2.28 -12.79
N SER A 43 -4.37 1.92 -13.86
CA SER A 43 -5.58 2.60 -14.34
C SER A 43 -6.86 2.27 -13.55
N ARG A 44 -6.75 1.57 -12.42
CA ARG A 44 -7.88 1.03 -11.64
C ARG A 44 -8.75 -0.01 -12.37
N SER A 45 -8.38 -0.41 -13.58
CA SER A 45 -8.99 -1.56 -14.24
C SER A 45 -8.47 -2.85 -13.59
N VAL A 46 -9.29 -3.90 -13.59
CA VAL A 46 -8.84 -5.22 -13.14
C VAL A 46 -7.87 -5.79 -14.16
N SER A 47 -6.69 -6.20 -13.73
CA SER A 47 -5.77 -6.94 -14.59
C SER A 47 -6.21 -8.40 -14.68
N TYR A 48 -6.60 -8.83 -15.86
CA TYR A 48 -6.95 -10.24 -16.12
C TYR A 48 -5.72 -11.16 -16.26
N SER A 49 -4.51 -10.62 -16.13
CA SER A 49 -3.27 -11.39 -16.26
C SER A 49 -2.85 -12.13 -14.98
N ILE A 50 -3.48 -11.84 -13.85
CA ILE A 50 -3.27 -12.59 -12.61
C ILE A 50 -4.21 -13.79 -12.63
N ASP A 51 -3.65 -14.97 -12.42
CA ASP A 51 -4.40 -16.23 -12.37
C ASP A 51 -5.61 -16.11 -11.44
N ASP A 52 -6.82 -16.32 -11.98
CA ASP A 52 -8.07 -16.24 -11.24
C ASP A 52 -8.15 -17.28 -10.09
N GLN A 53 -7.25 -18.27 -10.08
CA GLN A 53 -7.13 -19.22 -8.98
C GLN A 53 -6.55 -18.59 -7.70
N LEU A 54 -5.74 -17.52 -7.81
CA LEU A 54 -5.13 -16.83 -6.65
C LEU A 54 -6.04 -15.79 -6.03
N LEU A 55 -6.87 -15.12 -6.83
CA LEU A 55 -7.76 -14.05 -6.36
C LEU A 55 -9.07 -14.08 -7.14
N ASN A 56 -10.16 -14.42 -6.47
CA ASN A 56 -11.50 -14.41 -7.05
C ASN A 56 -12.24 -13.11 -6.70
N PRO A 57 -13.08 -12.52 -7.58
CA PRO A 57 -13.93 -11.37 -7.25
C PRO A 57 -14.87 -11.60 -6.07
N THR A 58 -15.13 -12.86 -5.72
CA THR A 58 -15.94 -13.26 -4.55
C THR A 58 -15.12 -13.41 -3.27
N ASP A 59 -13.79 -13.26 -3.33
CA ASP A 59 -12.95 -13.28 -2.15
C ASP A 59 -13.33 -12.13 -1.21
N GLY A 60 -13.28 -12.43 0.08
CA GLY A 60 -13.66 -11.49 1.12
C GLY A 60 -12.68 -10.32 1.27
N ASP A 61 -12.83 -9.62 2.38
CA ASP A 61 -11.95 -8.52 2.75
C ASP A 61 -10.72 -9.03 3.52
N PHE A 62 -9.62 -8.33 3.37
CA PHE A 62 -8.48 -8.41 4.29
C PHE A 62 -8.52 -7.26 5.31
N ILE A 63 -7.80 -7.41 6.40
CA ILE A 63 -7.66 -6.42 7.46
C ILE A 63 -6.34 -5.68 7.29
N LEU A 64 -6.38 -4.35 7.39
CA LEU A 64 -5.20 -3.49 7.46
C LEU A 64 -4.60 -3.58 8.87
N LYS A 65 -3.42 -4.18 8.99
CA LYS A 65 -2.62 -4.25 10.21
C LYS A 65 -1.57 -3.15 10.19
N PRO A 66 -1.70 -2.07 10.99
CA PRO A 66 -0.76 -0.95 10.95
C PRO A 66 0.64 -1.36 11.41
N ASP A 67 1.67 -0.95 10.65
CA ASP A 67 3.06 -1.01 11.08
C ASP A 67 3.45 0.34 11.71
N PHE A 68 3.43 0.40 13.03
CA PHE A 68 3.68 1.63 13.79
C PHE A 68 5.10 2.19 13.60
N ASN A 69 6.07 1.39 13.14
CA ASN A 69 7.40 1.89 12.80
C ASN A 69 7.39 2.82 11.58
N THR A 70 6.32 2.79 10.79
CA THR A 70 6.15 3.65 9.61
C THR A 70 5.31 4.89 9.88
N LEU A 71 4.83 5.08 11.12
CA LEU A 71 3.99 6.23 11.47
C LEU A 71 4.78 7.53 11.31
N ARG A 72 4.24 8.47 10.55
CA ARG A 72 4.86 9.77 10.30
C ARG A 72 3.81 10.85 10.08
N VAL A 73 4.19 12.11 10.35
CA VAL A 73 3.42 13.29 9.95
C VAL A 73 3.67 13.57 8.47
N VAL A 74 2.62 13.89 7.76
CA VAL A 74 2.67 14.21 6.32
C VAL A 74 2.86 15.73 6.15
N PRO A 75 4.00 16.19 5.58
CA PRO A 75 4.34 17.61 5.59
C PRO A 75 3.63 18.47 4.52
N TRP A 76 2.98 17.85 3.54
CA TRP A 76 2.37 18.56 2.40
C TRP A 76 0.88 18.88 2.58
N TYR A 77 0.25 18.51 3.69
CA TYR A 77 -1.12 18.88 4.01
C TYR A 77 -1.16 20.09 4.92
N GLU A 78 -2.10 21.01 4.68
CA GLU A 78 -2.35 22.16 5.56
C GLU A 78 -2.87 21.71 6.93
N GLU A 79 -3.75 20.69 6.94
CA GLU A 79 -4.24 20.11 8.20
C GLU A 79 -3.30 19.01 8.70
N PRO A 80 -3.04 18.96 10.04
CA PRO A 80 -2.17 17.95 10.62
C PRO A 80 -2.64 16.53 10.27
N THR A 81 -1.91 15.87 9.38
CA THR A 81 -2.23 14.53 8.89
C THR A 81 -1.08 13.59 9.21
N ALA A 82 -1.41 12.44 9.78
CA ALA A 82 -0.46 11.36 9.97
C ALA A 82 -0.73 10.24 8.96
N GLN A 83 0.33 9.57 8.52
CA GLN A 83 0.32 8.47 7.58
C GLN A 83 0.95 7.24 8.21
N ILE A 84 0.38 6.07 7.94
CA ILE A 84 0.91 4.78 8.40
C ILE A 84 0.79 3.76 7.27
N ILE A 85 1.83 2.95 7.10
CA ILE A 85 1.80 1.82 6.18
C ILE A 85 1.25 0.61 6.93
N CYS A 86 0.40 -0.17 6.25
CA CYS A 86 -0.24 -1.34 6.81
C CYS A 86 0.21 -2.60 6.08
N ASP A 87 0.14 -3.70 6.80
CA ASP A 87 0.20 -5.05 6.27
C ASP A 87 -1.22 -5.57 6.00
N ALA A 88 -1.33 -6.61 5.17
CA ALA A 88 -2.59 -7.28 4.91
C ALA A 88 -2.66 -8.60 5.67
N VAL A 89 -3.69 -8.78 6.49
CA VAL A 89 -3.91 -10.02 7.23
C VAL A 89 -5.36 -10.51 7.07
N ASP A 90 -5.57 -11.79 7.26
CA ASP A 90 -6.90 -12.38 7.32
C ASP A 90 -7.55 -12.19 8.72
N SER A 91 -8.74 -12.73 8.93
CA SER A 91 -9.46 -12.67 10.20
C SER A 91 -8.81 -13.46 11.34
N LYS A 92 -7.81 -14.29 11.04
CA LYS A 92 -7.01 -15.06 12.00
C LYS A 92 -5.61 -14.48 12.20
N GLU A 93 -5.37 -13.27 11.69
CA GLU A 93 -4.09 -12.57 11.68
C GLU A 93 -2.97 -13.22 10.85
N ASN A 94 -3.29 -14.16 9.96
CA ASN A 94 -2.31 -14.68 9.02
C ASN A 94 -2.04 -13.66 7.91
N GLU A 95 -0.79 -13.52 7.49
CA GLU A 95 -0.44 -12.66 6.37
C GLU A 95 -1.08 -13.15 5.06
N ILE A 96 -1.60 -12.20 4.29
CA ILE A 96 -2.08 -12.47 2.93
C ILE A 96 -0.86 -12.68 2.01
N GLU A 97 -0.85 -13.74 1.21
CA GLU A 97 0.35 -14.13 0.45
C GLU A 97 0.61 -13.30 -0.81
N VAL A 98 -0.41 -12.61 -1.34
CA VAL A 98 -0.40 -12.03 -2.69
C VAL A 98 -0.09 -10.53 -2.75
N TYR A 99 0.31 -9.88 -1.65
CA TYR A 99 0.66 -8.47 -1.68
C TYR A 99 2.19 -8.25 -1.59
N SER A 100 2.66 -7.22 -2.29
CA SER A 100 4.10 -6.97 -2.53
C SER A 100 4.93 -6.84 -1.25
N ARG A 101 4.44 -6.11 -0.24
CA ARG A 101 5.16 -5.91 1.03
C ARG A 101 5.30 -7.22 1.83
N GLY A 102 4.28 -8.10 1.83
CA GLY A 102 4.36 -9.41 2.47
C GLY A 102 5.35 -10.33 1.77
N ILE A 103 5.37 -10.30 0.44
CA ILE A 103 6.36 -11.04 -0.35
C ILE A 103 7.78 -10.59 0.03
N LEU A 104 8.03 -9.27 0.10
CA LEU A 104 9.33 -8.73 0.49
C LEU A 104 9.73 -9.19 1.91
N LYS A 105 8.83 -9.13 2.88
CA LYS A 105 9.10 -9.61 4.25
C LYS A 105 9.47 -11.08 4.28
N ARG A 106 8.76 -11.93 3.54
CA ARG A 106 9.08 -13.36 3.44
C ARG A 106 10.47 -13.59 2.84
N VAL A 107 10.84 -12.86 1.78
CA VAL A 107 12.17 -12.97 1.18
C VAL A 107 13.26 -12.52 2.16
N ILE A 108 13.04 -11.42 2.90
CA ILE A 108 13.98 -10.97 3.94
C ILE A 108 14.15 -12.06 5.01
N ASN A 109 13.07 -12.71 5.45
CA ASN A 109 13.15 -13.79 6.43
C ASN A 109 13.97 -14.98 5.92
N LEU A 110 13.84 -15.34 4.62
CA LEU A 110 14.67 -16.40 4.02
C LEU A 110 16.17 -16.07 4.05
N PHE A 111 16.56 -14.80 3.89
CA PHE A 111 17.95 -14.38 4.08
C PHE A 111 18.37 -14.50 5.55
N ASN A 112 17.55 -14.06 6.47
CA ASN A 112 17.82 -14.16 7.91
C ASN A 112 18.01 -15.61 8.37
N ASP A 113 17.19 -16.53 7.83
CA ASP A 113 17.25 -17.97 8.17
C ASP A 113 18.59 -18.61 7.79
N ILE A 114 19.30 -18.08 6.80
CA ILE A 114 20.64 -18.51 6.40
C ILE A 114 21.77 -17.62 6.95
N GLY A 115 21.44 -16.72 7.90
CA GLY A 115 22.39 -15.86 8.58
C GLY A 115 22.88 -14.66 7.73
N LEU A 116 22.13 -14.27 6.71
CA LEU A 116 22.43 -13.11 5.87
C LEU A 116 21.43 -11.98 6.12
N GLU A 117 21.91 -10.76 6.09
CA GLU A 117 21.11 -9.54 6.14
C GLU A 117 21.18 -8.82 4.79
N PRO A 118 20.04 -8.68 4.05
CA PRO A 118 20.04 -7.97 2.78
C PRO A 118 20.16 -6.46 2.99
N ILE A 119 21.11 -5.83 2.32
CA ILE A 119 21.27 -4.37 2.30
C ILE A 119 20.81 -3.87 0.94
N ILE A 120 19.78 -3.01 0.94
CA ILE A 120 19.14 -2.51 -0.28
C ILE A 120 19.14 -0.99 -0.23
N ALA A 121 19.60 -0.37 -1.32
CA ALA A 121 19.55 1.08 -1.55
C ALA A 121 18.55 1.36 -2.69
N PRO A 122 17.32 1.81 -2.41
CA PRO A 122 16.38 2.18 -3.46
C PRO A 122 16.84 3.47 -4.15
N GLU A 123 16.80 3.49 -5.48
CA GLU A 123 17.03 4.69 -6.29
C GLU A 123 15.69 5.22 -6.79
N ILE A 124 15.52 6.54 -6.70
CA ILE A 124 14.31 7.23 -7.18
C ILE A 124 14.73 8.17 -8.31
N GLU A 125 14.21 7.90 -9.50
CA GLU A 125 14.38 8.76 -10.67
C GLU A 125 13.11 9.56 -10.94
N PHE A 126 13.26 10.85 -11.23
CA PHE A 126 12.13 11.73 -11.52
C PHE A 126 12.52 12.90 -12.39
N TYR A 127 11.52 13.50 -13.04
CA TYR A 127 11.67 14.75 -13.78
C TYR A 127 10.90 15.87 -13.09
N LEU A 128 11.53 17.04 -13.02
CA LEU A 128 10.82 18.26 -12.68
C LEU A 128 10.15 18.82 -13.94
N VAL A 129 8.90 19.17 -13.83
CA VAL A 129 8.11 19.74 -14.92
C VAL A 129 7.35 20.99 -14.41
N LYS A 130 7.00 21.89 -15.31
CA LYS A 130 6.08 22.98 -14.96
C LYS A 130 4.72 22.39 -14.56
N LYS A 131 4.00 23.14 -13.72
CA LYS A 131 2.62 22.78 -13.38
C LYS A 131 1.79 22.73 -14.67
N ASN A 132 1.28 21.56 -15.00
CA ASN A 132 0.39 21.34 -16.12
C ASN A 132 -1.06 21.22 -15.62
N ASN A 133 -1.95 22.07 -16.13
CA ASN A 133 -3.37 22.04 -15.80
C ASN A 133 -4.22 21.36 -16.90
N ASP A 134 -3.61 21.02 -18.04
CA ASP A 134 -4.25 20.38 -19.16
C ASP A 134 -3.55 19.06 -19.48
N PRO A 135 -4.21 17.90 -19.20
CA PRO A 135 -3.60 16.59 -19.43
C PRO A 135 -3.33 16.28 -20.91
N ASP A 136 -3.95 16.99 -21.84
CA ASP A 136 -3.78 16.79 -23.29
C ASP A 136 -2.56 17.55 -23.83
N TYR A 137 -1.95 18.44 -23.02
CA TYR A 137 -0.74 19.17 -23.40
C TYR A 137 0.54 18.44 -22.96
N PRO A 138 1.60 18.47 -23.79
CA PRO A 138 2.89 17.90 -23.40
C PRO A 138 3.46 18.55 -22.14
N LEU A 139 4.16 17.77 -21.33
CA LEU A 139 4.88 18.27 -20.16
C LEU A 139 6.03 19.21 -20.60
N GLU A 140 6.13 20.35 -19.97
CA GLU A 140 7.19 21.34 -20.22
C GLU A 140 8.28 21.24 -19.14
N THR A 141 9.54 21.40 -19.57
CA THR A 141 10.66 21.53 -18.65
C THR A 141 10.56 22.83 -17.83
N PRO A 142 11.04 22.85 -16.58
CA PRO A 142 11.15 24.09 -15.82
C PRO A 142 12.13 25.03 -16.53
N SER A 143 11.79 26.32 -16.58
CA SER A 143 12.65 27.39 -17.12
C SER A 143 13.65 27.82 -16.08
#